data_a0cf909191e9d8d658055090878b7ab7
#
_entry.id   a0cf909191e9d8d658055090878b7ab7
#
_cell.length_a   1.000
_cell.length_b   1.000
_cell.length_c   1.000
_cell.angle_alpha   90.00
_cell.angle_beta   90.00
_cell.angle_gamma   90.00
#
_symmetry.space_group_name_H-M   'P 1'
#
loop_
_entity.id
_entity.type
_entity.pdbx_description
1 polymer ?
#
loop_
_entity_poly.entity_id
_entity_poly.type
_entity_poly.pdbx_seq_one_letter_code
_entity_poly.pdbx_strand_id
1 'polypeptide(L)'
;MLCWHHTFPEMNHNELVGWTEKNDSLVVLTFHTSFDYKRTLKRYEVCKPIFQKFSSGVIDITAKGESKLEQFLYLIHIGDWISCYIADLKGIDPVEVNVINHLKSEL
;
A
#
# COMPACT_ATOMS: atom_id res chain seq x y z
N MET A 1 7.05 1.53 -11.63
CA MET A 1 6.69 0.52 -10.62
C MET A 1 5.18 0.36 -10.63
N LEU A 2 4.67 -0.86 -10.66
CA LEU A 2 3.24 -1.09 -10.49
C LEU A 2 2.94 -1.16 -8.99
N CYS A 3 1.89 -0.47 -8.59
CA CYS A 3 1.38 -0.47 -7.23
C CYS A 3 -0.13 -0.68 -7.28
N TRP A 4 -0.67 -1.50 -6.41
CA TRP A 4 -2.11 -1.64 -6.22
C TRP A 4 -2.43 -1.65 -4.74
N HIS A 5 -3.68 -1.36 -4.42
CA HIS A 5 -4.15 -1.27 -3.05
C HIS A 5 -5.53 -1.88 -2.88
N HIS A 6 -5.75 -2.41 -1.70
CA HIS A 6 -7.04 -2.96 -1.30
C HIS A 6 -7.32 -2.70 0.18
N THR A 7 -8.59 -2.72 0.53
CA THR A 7 -8.98 -2.85 1.94
C THR A 7 -8.96 -4.32 2.35
N PHE A 8 -8.65 -4.62 3.61
CA PHE A 8 -8.57 -6.00 4.09
C PHE A 8 -9.81 -6.84 3.84
N PRO A 9 -11.05 -6.33 4.04
CA PRO A 9 -12.24 -7.11 3.74
C PRO A 9 -12.33 -7.56 2.29
N GLU A 10 -12.01 -6.66 1.34
CA GLU A 10 -12.04 -6.96 -0.10
C GLU A 10 -10.90 -7.90 -0.50
N MET A 11 -9.69 -7.60 -0.07
CA MET A 11 -8.52 -8.43 -0.34
C MET A 11 -8.70 -9.86 0.19
N ASN A 12 -9.24 -10.04 1.39
CA ASN A 12 -9.50 -11.36 1.95
C ASN A 12 -10.54 -12.16 1.17
N HIS A 13 -11.42 -11.48 0.47
CA HIS A 13 -12.47 -12.13 -0.31
C HIS A 13 -11.97 -12.61 -1.68
N ASN A 14 -11.16 -11.81 -2.35
CA ASN A 14 -10.77 -12.03 -3.74
C ASN A 14 -9.29 -12.38 -3.92
N GLU A 15 -8.39 -11.61 -3.37
CA GLU A 15 -6.97 -11.63 -3.70
C GLU A 15 -6.19 -12.67 -2.91
N LEU A 16 -6.61 -12.96 -1.67
CA LEU A 16 -5.84 -13.81 -0.76
C LEU A 16 -5.56 -15.20 -1.33
N VAL A 17 -6.42 -15.72 -2.19
CA VAL A 17 -6.23 -17.02 -2.87
C VAL A 17 -5.03 -17.02 -3.85
N GLY A 18 -4.59 -15.85 -4.31
CA GLY A 18 -3.43 -15.69 -5.18
C GLY A 18 -2.08 -15.75 -4.44
N TRP A 19 -2.08 -15.69 -3.12
CA TRP A 19 -0.87 -15.73 -2.30
C TRP A 19 -0.40 -17.19 -2.08
N THR A 20 0.05 -17.83 -3.16
CA THR A 20 0.44 -19.26 -3.17
C THR A 20 1.90 -19.49 -3.48
N GLU A 21 2.55 -18.54 -4.16
CA GLU A 21 3.95 -18.62 -4.57
C GLU A 21 4.73 -17.42 -4.05
N LYS A 22 6.00 -17.66 -3.67
CA LYS A 22 6.87 -16.60 -3.19
C LYS A 22 7.26 -15.66 -4.33
N ASN A 23 7.12 -14.36 -4.09
CA ASN A 23 7.56 -13.31 -5.00
C ASN A 23 8.41 -12.29 -4.25
N ASP A 24 9.72 -12.40 -4.41
CA ASP A 24 10.68 -11.50 -3.76
C ASP A 24 10.70 -10.07 -4.34
N SER A 25 9.96 -9.81 -5.42
CA SER A 25 9.77 -8.46 -5.96
C SER A 25 8.64 -7.70 -5.30
N LEU A 26 7.86 -8.34 -4.43
CA LEU A 26 6.73 -7.74 -3.73
C LEU A 26 7.11 -7.33 -2.32
N VAL A 27 6.71 -6.13 -1.93
CA VAL A 27 6.69 -5.65 -0.54
C VAL A 27 5.26 -5.25 -0.21
N VAL A 28 4.79 -5.67 0.95
CA VAL A 28 3.47 -5.32 1.46
C VAL A 28 3.61 -4.15 2.43
N LEU A 29 2.91 -3.05 2.16
CA LEU A 29 2.74 -1.95 3.10
C LEU A 29 1.34 -2.03 3.70
N THR A 30 1.25 -2.01 5.01
CA THR A 30 -0.04 -1.98 5.71
C THR A 30 -0.19 -0.68 6.48
N PHE A 31 -1.32 -0.03 6.32
CA PHE A 31 -1.65 1.22 6.99
C PHE A 31 -2.66 0.97 8.10
N HIS A 32 -2.34 1.44 9.29
CA HIS A 32 -3.16 1.26 10.49
C HIS A 32 -3.49 2.58 11.15
N THR A 33 -4.71 2.67 11.66
CA THR A 33 -5.17 3.80 12.48
C THR A 33 -5.63 3.31 13.85
N SER A 34 -5.70 4.21 14.84
CA SER A 34 -6.31 3.89 16.13
C SER A 34 -7.85 3.71 16.04
N PHE A 35 -8.43 4.03 14.88
CA PHE A 35 -9.87 3.93 14.60
C PHE A 35 -10.25 2.69 13.81
N ASP A 36 -9.30 1.79 13.56
CA ASP A 36 -9.55 0.55 12.82
C ASP A 36 -10.52 -0.37 13.56
N TYR A 37 -11.43 -0.98 12.83
CA TYR A 37 -12.35 -1.94 13.40
C TYR A 37 -11.60 -3.19 13.90
N LYS A 38 -11.94 -3.68 15.08
CA LYS A 38 -11.35 -4.89 15.67
C LYS A 38 -11.36 -6.10 14.72
N ARG A 39 -12.43 -6.26 13.93
CA ARG A 39 -12.50 -7.34 12.93
C ARG A 39 -11.50 -7.17 11.79
N THR A 40 -11.21 -5.93 11.38
CA THR A 40 -10.19 -5.64 10.37
C THR A 40 -8.80 -5.94 10.90
N LEU A 41 -8.50 -5.53 12.14
CA LEU A 41 -7.25 -5.88 12.81
C LEU A 41 -7.07 -7.40 12.92
N LYS A 42 -8.13 -8.12 13.28
CA LYS A 42 -8.08 -9.58 13.33
C LYS A 42 -7.82 -10.23 11.98
N ARG A 43 -8.41 -9.71 10.91
CA ARG A 43 -8.11 -10.15 9.54
C ARG A 43 -6.64 -9.94 9.21
N TYR A 44 -6.09 -8.78 9.55
CA TYR A 44 -4.69 -8.47 9.35
C TYR A 44 -3.78 -9.46 10.10
N GLU A 45 -4.03 -9.72 11.38
CA GLU A 45 -3.26 -10.69 12.17
C GLU A 45 -3.18 -12.06 11.50
N VAL A 46 -4.29 -12.51 10.89
CA VAL A 46 -4.33 -13.80 10.17
C VAL A 46 -3.59 -13.74 8.83
N CYS A 47 -3.66 -12.61 8.13
CA CYS A 47 -3.04 -12.46 6.81
C CYS A 47 -1.53 -12.17 6.88
N LYS A 48 -1.07 -11.50 7.92
CA LYS A 48 0.34 -11.10 8.05
C LYS A 48 1.35 -12.25 7.87
N PRO A 49 1.17 -13.42 8.49
CA PRO A 49 2.07 -14.57 8.26
C PRO A 49 2.07 -15.05 6.79
N ILE A 50 0.93 -14.94 6.11
CA ILE A 50 0.82 -15.30 4.68
C ILE A 50 1.65 -14.32 3.85
N PHE A 51 1.50 -13.01 4.08
CA PHE A 51 2.30 -12.01 3.39
C PHE A 51 3.79 -12.18 3.65
N GLN A 52 4.19 -12.41 4.90
CA GLN A 52 5.59 -12.66 5.27
C GLN A 52 6.18 -13.89 4.57
N LYS A 53 5.37 -14.91 4.34
CA LYS A 53 5.80 -16.13 3.65
C LYS A 53 5.99 -15.90 2.15
N PHE A 54 5.14 -15.12 1.52
CA PHE A 54 5.04 -15.02 0.06
C PHE A 54 5.52 -13.69 -0.54
N SER A 55 5.92 -12.71 0.28
CA SER A 55 6.54 -11.46 -0.19
C SER A 55 7.99 -11.33 0.29
N SER A 56 8.69 -10.31 -0.20
CA SER A 56 10.01 -9.92 0.27
C SER A 56 9.98 -9.32 1.69
N GLY A 57 8.86 -8.75 2.09
CA GLY A 57 8.68 -8.18 3.42
C GLY A 57 7.33 -7.52 3.63
N VAL A 58 6.99 -7.31 4.90
CA VAL A 58 5.79 -6.59 5.34
C VAL A 58 6.23 -5.42 6.21
N ILE A 59 5.77 -4.23 5.88
CA ILE A 59 6.05 -3.00 6.60
C ILE A 59 4.73 -2.45 7.13
N ASP A 60 4.60 -2.39 8.45
CA ASP A 60 3.43 -1.81 9.11
C ASP A 60 3.67 -0.34 9.39
N ILE A 61 2.76 0.50 8.95
CA ILE A 61 2.78 1.95 9.18
C ILE A 61 1.56 2.31 10.01
N THR A 62 1.81 2.73 11.25
CA THR A 62 0.76 3.19 12.15
C THR A 62 0.68 4.72 12.10
N ALA A 63 -0.52 5.22 11.88
CA ALA A 63 -0.78 6.64 11.84
C ALA A 63 -0.49 7.33 13.18
N LYS A 64 -0.04 8.57 13.10
CA LYS A 64 0.08 9.49 14.24
C LYS A 64 -1.02 10.55 14.16
N GLY A 65 -1.41 11.10 15.31
CA GLY A 65 -2.45 12.12 15.45
C GLY A 65 -3.55 11.68 16.40
N GLU A 66 -4.31 12.64 16.90
CA GLU A 66 -5.36 12.41 17.89
C GLU A 66 -6.75 12.24 17.25
N SER A 67 -6.98 12.90 16.12
CA SER A 67 -8.23 12.81 15.38
C SER A 67 -8.14 11.84 14.19
N LYS A 68 -9.29 11.36 13.76
CA LYS A 68 -9.40 10.48 12.59
C LYS A 68 -8.87 11.15 11.31
N LEU A 69 -9.16 12.46 11.16
CA LEU A 69 -8.70 13.22 10.00
C LEU A 69 -7.18 13.37 9.98
N GLU A 70 -6.57 13.68 11.11
CA GLU A 70 -5.11 13.78 11.24
C GLU A 70 -4.45 12.45 10.86
N GLN A 71 -4.95 11.34 11.37
CA GLN A 71 -4.40 10.03 11.07
C GLN A 71 -4.52 9.67 9.58
N PHE A 72 -5.63 10.00 8.94
CA PHE A 72 -5.78 9.78 7.51
C PHE A 72 -4.83 10.63 6.69
N LEU A 73 -4.74 11.93 6.99
CA LEU A 73 -3.82 12.83 6.31
C LEU A 73 -2.36 12.43 6.54
N TYR A 74 -2.01 11.97 7.74
CA TYR A 74 -0.69 11.44 8.04
C TYR A 74 -0.34 10.25 7.13
N LEU A 75 -1.24 9.28 6.97
CA LEU A 75 -0.97 8.11 6.13
C LEU A 75 -0.87 8.46 4.63
N ILE A 76 -1.73 9.37 4.15
CA ILE A 76 -1.64 9.89 2.78
C ILE A 76 -0.28 10.55 2.57
N HIS A 77 0.12 11.46 3.45
CA HIS A 77 1.40 12.16 3.36
C HIS A 77 2.61 11.22 3.38
N ILE A 78 2.60 10.20 4.24
CA ILE A 78 3.65 9.18 4.25
C ILE A 78 3.68 8.41 2.92
N GLY A 79 2.52 8.05 2.36
CA GLY A 79 2.42 7.38 1.07
C GLY A 79 3.02 8.21 -0.07
N ASP A 80 2.73 9.51 -0.09
CA ASP A 80 3.29 10.45 -1.06
C ASP A 80 4.82 10.53 -0.95
N TRP A 81 5.37 10.67 0.25
CA TRP A 81 6.82 10.67 0.46
C TRP A 81 7.48 9.35 0.04
N ILE A 82 6.87 8.21 0.37
CA ILE A 82 7.39 6.90 -0.07
C ILE A 82 7.47 6.85 -1.60
N SER A 83 6.44 7.32 -2.30
CA SER A 83 6.41 7.33 -3.76
C SER A 83 7.51 8.24 -4.35
N CYS A 84 7.71 9.43 -3.78
CA CYS A 84 8.76 10.37 -4.18
C CYS A 84 10.17 9.76 -3.96
N TYR A 85 10.44 9.18 -2.80
CA TYR A 85 11.73 8.54 -2.54
C TYR A 85 12.00 7.34 -3.45
N ILE A 86 10.98 6.55 -3.78
CA ILE A 86 11.14 5.44 -4.74
C ILE A 86 11.47 5.97 -6.13
N ALA A 87 10.85 7.08 -6.56
CA ALA A 87 11.16 7.72 -7.82
C ALA A 87 12.61 8.22 -7.86
N ASP A 88 13.05 8.91 -6.80
CA ASP A 88 14.42 9.39 -6.64
C ASP A 88 15.44 8.23 -6.70
N LEU A 89 15.23 7.17 -5.92
CA LEU A 89 16.07 5.97 -5.92
C LEU A 89 16.16 5.28 -7.29
N LYS A 90 15.14 5.46 -8.13
CA LYS A 90 15.09 4.91 -9.50
C LYS A 90 15.62 5.88 -10.54
N GLY A 91 15.97 7.10 -10.18
CA GLY A 91 16.36 8.17 -11.10
C GLY A 91 15.23 8.58 -12.06
N ILE A 92 13.97 8.51 -11.60
CA ILE A 92 12.78 8.86 -12.38
C ILE A 92 12.20 10.16 -11.82
N ASP A 93 11.83 11.09 -12.71
CA ASP A 93 11.13 12.31 -12.33
C ASP A 93 9.71 11.96 -11.82
N PRO A 94 9.37 12.23 -10.54
CA PRO A 94 8.06 11.94 -9.99
C PRO A 94 6.94 12.81 -10.56
N VAL A 95 7.27 13.90 -11.24
CA VAL A 95 6.31 14.86 -11.80
C VAL A 95 5.98 14.54 -13.26
N GLU A 96 6.78 13.69 -13.91
CA GLU A 96 6.60 13.34 -15.31
C GLU A 96 5.31 12.51 -15.50
N VAL A 97 4.44 12.99 -16.39
CA VAL A 97 3.15 12.35 -16.75
C VAL A 97 3.00 12.19 -18.26
N ASN A 98 4.09 11.97 -19.00
CA ASN A 98 4.10 11.91 -20.46
C ASN A 98 3.11 10.89 -21.04
N VAL A 99 2.95 9.72 -20.41
CA VAL A 99 2.00 8.70 -20.84
C VAL A 99 0.56 9.21 -20.72
N ILE A 100 0.24 9.94 -19.65
CA ILE A 100 -1.07 10.54 -19.44
C ILE A 100 -1.33 11.67 -20.45
N ASN A 101 -0.31 12.49 -20.72
CA ASN A 101 -0.40 13.56 -21.69
C ASN A 101 -0.62 13.01 -23.10
N HIS A 102 0.08 11.94 -23.47
CA HIS A 102 -0.14 11.25 -24.74
C HIS A 102 -1.57 10.72 -24.84
N LEU A 103 -2.07 10.00 -23.81
CA LEU A 103 -3.45 9.53 -23.80
C LEU A 103 -4.44 10.68 -24.01
N LYS A 104 -4.25 11.81 -23.32
CA LYS A 104 -5.13 12.97 -23.45
C LYS A 104 -5.07 13.63 -24.84
N SER A 105 -3.95 13.53 -25.53
CA SER A 105 -3.81 14.08 -26.89
C SER A 105 -4.53 13.25 -27.95
N GLU A 106 -4.84 12.00 -27.65
CA GLU A 106 -5.57 11.10 -28.56
C GLU A 106 -7.10 11.08 -28.33
N LEU A 107 -7.59 11.80 -27.31
CA LEU A 107 -9.02 11.91 -26.97
C LEU A 107 -9.62 13.24 -27.40
#